data_fb26c92b6b4bc5eb41387270b33a5b7b
#
_entry.id   fb26c92b6b4bc5eb41387270b33a5b7b
#
_cell.length_a   1.000
_cell.length_b   1.000
_cell.length_c   1.000
_cell.angle_alpha   90.00
_cell.angle_beta   90.00
_cell.angle_gamma   90.00
#
_symmetry.space_group_name_H-M   'P 1'
#
loop_
_entity.id
_entity.type
_entity.pdbx_description
1 polymer ?
#
loop_
_entity_poly.entity_id
_entity_poly.type
_entity_poly.pdbx_seq_one_letter_code
_entity_poly.pdbx_strand_id
1 'polypeptide(L)'
;CKEKFEYRGIQDCVAASVVNDGNMACKFACLGLGTCARVCPFDAIHVDPVKKIAVVDDEKCVACGKCVAICPKGVLSLRPVTEDVAVRCRNTEPAKKVLSACSTGCIHCGKCFRSCPHGAITMTNGLPVIDQSKCQHCMACADACPTKAMWANFDKRKVSA
;
A
#
# COMPACT_ATOMS: atom_id res chain seq x y z
N CYS A 1 -7.35 8.31 -0.19
CA CYS A 1 -7.03 9.30 0.86
C CYS A 1 -7.57 10.67 0.47
N LYS A 2 -7.89 11.49 1.48
CA LYS A 2 -8.34 12.87 1.28
C LYS A 2 -7.14 13.79 1.07
N GLU A 3 -7.32 14.85 0.27
CA GLU A 3 -6.37 15.96 0.18
C GLU A 3 -6.61 16.97 1.31
N LYS A 4 -5.53 17.56 1.85
CA LYS A 4 -5.57 18.66 2.84
C LYS A 4 -5.73 20.02 2.16
N PHE A 5 -5.03 20.19 1.02
CA PHE A 5 -5.01 21.38 0.20
C PHE A 5 -4.65 21.04 -1.23
N GLU A 6 -4.95 21.94 -2.17
CA GLU A 6 -4.52 21.81 -3.56
C GLU A 6 -3.05 22.21 -3.70
N TYR A 7 -2.21 21.28 -4.15
CA TYR A 7 -0.80 21.55 -4.41
C TYR A 7 -0.60 22.16 -5.80
N ARG A 8 -0.02 23.36 -5.85
CA ARG A 8 0.26 24.12 -7.09
C ARG A 8 1.76 24.42 -7.25
N GLY A 9 2.61 23.46 -6.96
CA GLY A 9 4.05 23.58 -7.08
C GLY A 9 4.62 22.69 -8.18
N ILE A 10 5.94 22.49 -8.09
CA ILE A 10 6.69 21.58 -8.97
C ILE A 10 6.07 20.19 -8.89
N GLN A 11 5.79 19.57 -10.05
CA GLN A 11 5.22 18.22 -10.11
C GLN A 11 6.25 17.15 -9.75
N ASP A 12 6.68 17.20 -8.49
CA ASP A 12 7.68 16.30 -7.89
C ASP A 12 7.32 15.97 -6.44
N CYS A 13 7.38 14.67 -6.10
CA CYS A 13 6.99 14.21 -4.76
C CYS A 13 7.96 14.68 -3.67
N VAL A 14 9.25 14.81 -4.00
CA VAL A 14 10.26 15.28 -3.03
C VAL A 14 10.00 16.75 -2.72
N ALA A 15 9.84 17.59 -3.75
CA ALA A 15 9.51 19.00 -3.58
C ALA A 15 8.19 19.20 -2.83
N ALA A 16 7.15 18.44 -3.18
CA ALA A 16 5.85 18.52 -2.52
C ALA A 16 5.90 18.07 -1.05
N SER A 17 6.74 17.10 -0.72
CA SER A 17 6.86 16.59 0.66
C SER A 17 7.43 17.64 1.64
N VAL A 18 8.19 18.61 1.15
CA VAL A 18 8.72 19.72 1.97
C VAL A 18 7.59 20.67 2.40
N VAL A 19 6.53 20.78 1.59
CA VAL A 19 5.39 21.65 1.88
C VAL A 19 4.41 20.91 2.78
N ASN A 20 4.46 21.15 4.08
CA ASN A 20 3.57 20.58 5.08
C ASN A 20 3.40 19.05 4.97
N ASP A 21 4.51 18.34 4.73
CA ASP A 21 4.54 16.88 4.54
C ASP A 21 3.66 16.37 3.37
N GLY A 22 3.47 17.20 2.35
CA GLY A 22 2.63 16.92 1.18
C GLY A 22 1.16 17.29 1.36
N ASN A 23 0.42 17.25 0.28
CA ASN A 23 -0.99 17.67 0.21
C ASN A 23 -2.01 16.64 0.71
N MET A 24 -1.59 15.44 1.11
CA MET A 24 -2.50 14.38 1.54
C MET A 24 -2.72 14.39 3.05
N ALA A 25 -3.97 14.14 3.49
CA ALA A 25 -4.33 14.08 4.91
C ALA A 25 -3.64 12.93 5.66
N CYS A 26 -3.36 11.82 4.98
CA CYS A 26 -2.57 10.73 5.50
C CYS A 26 -1.08 10.97 5.20
N LYS A 27 -0.25 11.07 6.22
CA LYS A 27 1.20 11.27 6.05
C LYS A 27 1.92 10.11 5.34
N PHE A 28 1.30 8.95 5.26
CA PHE A 28 1.80 7.77 4.56
C PHE A 28 1.21 7.62 3.14
N ALA A 29 0.45 8.59 2.63
CA ALA A 29 -0.19 8.48 1.32
C ALA A 29 0.78 8.78 0.18
N CYS A 30 0.53 8.15 -0.97
CA CYS A 30 1.14 8.55 -2.24
C CYS A 30 0.69 9.97 -2.59
N LEU A 31 1.63 10.83 -3.02
CA LEU A 31 1.35 12.19 -3.46
C LEU A 31 0.89 12.26 -4.93
N GLY A 32 1.12 11.18 -5.70
CA GLY A 32 0.63 11.08 -7.08
C GLY A 32 1.35 11.96 -8.11
N LEU A 33 2.52 12.53 -7.78
CA LEU A 33 3.23 13.47 -8.65
C LEU A 33 4.29 12.81 -9.57
N GLY A 34 4.39 11.48 -9.58
CA GLY A 34 5.11 10.72 -10.59
C GLY A 34 6.64 10.70 -10.48
N THR A 35 7.26 11.14 -9.37
CA THR A 35 8.71 11.08 -9.21
C THR A 35 9.27 9.67 -9.39
N CYS A 36 8.57 8.65 -8.87
CA CYS A 36 8.91 7.25 -9.04
C CYS A 36 8.82 6.76 -10.50
N ALA A 37 7.86 7.28 -11.26
CA ALA A 37 7.71 6.96 -12.69
C ALA A 37 8.86 7.53 -13.51
N ARG A 38 9.25 8.78 -13.26
CA ARG A 38 10.36 9.44 -13.97
C ARG A 38 11.72 8.77 -13.78
N VAL A 39 11.96 8.11 -12.65
CA VAL A 39 13.25 7.44 -12.38
C VAL A 39 13.26 5.97 -12.83
N CYS A 40 12.14 5.44 -13.33
CA CYS A 40 12.06 4.08 -13.78
C CYS A 40 12.63 3.92 -15.18
N PRO A 41 13.79 3.23 -15.38
CA PRO A 41 14.39 3.09 -16.69
C PRO A 41 13.68 2.04 -17.58
N PHE A 42 12.69 1.32 -17.01
CA PHE A 42 11.96 0.24 -17.70
C PHE A 42 10.51 0.62 -18.01
N ASP A 43 10.12 1.86 -17.72
CA ASP A 43 8.73 2.32 -17.87
C ASP A 43 7.71 1.37 -17.21
N ALA A 44 8.12 0.77 -16.09
CA ALA A 44 7.33 -0.23 -15.36
C ALA A 44 6.43 0.39 -14.29
N ILE A 45 6.42 1.71 -14.12
CA ILE A 45 5.61 2.39 -13.10
C ILE A 45 5.02 3.68 -13.68
N HIS A 46 3.74 3.87 -13.47
CA HIS A 46 3.02 5.07 -13.87
C HIS A 46 2.10 5.56 -12.74
N VAL A 47 1.57 6.74 -12.86
CA VAL A 47 0.56 7.27 -11.95
C VAL A 47 -0.81 7.10 -12.59
N ASP A 48 -1.70 6.37 -11.91
CA ASP A 48 -3.10 6.24 -12.31
C ASP A 48 -3.76 7.63 -12.33
N PRO A 49 -4.33 8.09 -13.47
CA PRO A 49 -4.87 9.43 -13.60
C PRO A 49 -6.12 9.67 -12.75
N VAL A 50 -6.86 8.62 -12.42
CA VAL A 50 -8.11 8.71 -11.63
C VAL A 50 -7.81 8.59 -10.15
N LYS A 51 -7.07 7.56 -9.75
CA LYS A 51 -6.74 7.27 -8.34
C LYS A 51 -5.60 8.13 -7.81
N LYS A 52 -4.81 8.75 -8.69
CA LYS A 52 -3.61 9.55 -8.38
C LYS A 52 -2.62 8.80 -7.48
N ILE A 53 -2.40 7.53 -7.77
CA ILE A 53 -1.45 6.67 -7.07
C ILE A 53 -0.51 6.00 -8.07
N ALA A 54 0.69 5.67 -7.60
CA ALA A 54 1.63 4.89 -8.39
C ALA A 54 1.12 3.45 -8.57
N VAL A 55 1.17 2.98 -9.81
CA VAL A 55 0.83 1.60 -10.21
C VAL A 55 2.06 1.01 -10.91
N VAL A 56 2.42 -0.19 -10.53
CA VAL A 56 3.55 -0.93 -11.09
C VAL A 56 3.01 -1.97 -12.06
N ASP A 57 3.64 -2.05 -13.23
CA ASP A 57 3.47 -3.11 -14.20
C ASP A 57 4.46 -4.25 -13.84
N ASP A 58 3.94 -5.34 -13.31
CA ASP A 58 4.73 -6.45 -12.80
C ASP A 58 5.50 -7.19 -13.94
N GLU A 59 5.01 -7.11 -15.19
CA GLU A 59 5.67 -7.74 -16.34
C GLU A 59 6.92 -6.97 -16.79
N LYS A 60 6.90 -5.64 -16.66
CA LYS A 60 8.04 -4.77 -17.00
C LYS A 60 9.00 -4.56 -15.84
N CYS A 61 8.56 -4.82 -14.61
CA CYS A 61 9.32 -4.51 -13.41
C CYS A 61 10.44 -5.52 -13.16
N VAL A 62 11.68 -5.04 -13.17
CA VAL A 62 12.87 -5.86 -12.85
C VAL A 62 13.33 -5.72 -11.39
N ALA A 63 12.49 -5.18 -10.52
CA ALA A 63 12.77 -5.02 -9.07
C ALA A 63 14.06 -4.25 -8.73
N CYS A 64 14.49 -3.30 -9.56
CA CYS A 64 15.76 -2.55 -9.36
C CYS A 64 15.77 -1.61 -8.14
N GLY A 65 14.63 -1.35 -7.51
CA GLY A 65 14.51 -0.56 -6.27
C GLY A 65 14.59 0.97 -6.41
N LYS A 66 14.88 1.53 -7.60
CA LYS A 66 15.02 3.00 -7.79
C LYS A 66 13.79 3.79 -7.35
N CYS A 67 12.59 3.29 -7.66
CA CYS A 67 11.32 3.91 -7.26
C CYS A 67 11.09 3.86 -5.74
N VAL A 68 11.58 2.81 -5.08
CA VAL A 68 11.52 2.68 -3.61
C VAL A 68 12.45 3.71 -2.96
N ALA A 69 13.69 3.81 -3.45
CA ALA A 69 14.71 4.72 -2.89
C ALA A 69 14.30 6.20 -3.02
N ILE A 70 13.67 6.60 -4.13
CA ILE A 70 13.33 8.01 -4.37
C ILE A 70 12.01 8.43 -3.69
N CYS A 71 11.18 7.50 -3.23
CA CYS A 71 9.87 7.83 -2.68
C CYS A 71 9.96 8.51 -1.31
N PRO A 72 9.66 9.83 -1.18
CA PRO A 72 9.80 10.54 0.10
C PRO A 72 8.78 10.06 1.15
N LYS A 73 7.68 9.43 0.70
CA LYS A 73 6.64 8.89 1.58
C LYS A 73 6.83 7.41 1.92
N GLY A 74 7.82 6.75 1.30
CA GLY A 74 8.12 5.33 1.52
C GLY A 74 6.93 4.39 1.23
N VAL A 75 6.07 4.73 0.26
CA VAL A 75 4.86 3.94 -0.03
C VAL A 75 5.13 2.72 -0.91
N LEU A 76 6.29 2.68 -1.53
CA LEU A 76 6.72 1.57 -2.38
C LEU A 76 7.65 0.64 -1.59
N SER A 77 7.52 -0.66 -1.80
CA SER A 77 8.40 -1.68 -1.24
C SER A 77 8.58 -2.82 -2.24
N LEU A 78 9.75 -3.44 -2.22
CA LEU A 78 9.97 -4.68 -2.94
C LEU A 78 9.35 -5.84 -2.17
N ARG A 79 8.78 -6.79 -2.89
CA ARG A 79 8.27 -8.04 -2.33
C ARG A 79 8.44 -9.18 -3.34
N PRO A 80 8.52 -10.43 -2.89
CA PRO A 80 8.52 -11.59 -3.78
C PRO A 80 7.25 -11.65 -4.64
N VAL A 81 7.38 -12.07 -5.88
CA VAL A 81 6.24 -12.24 -6.81
C VAL A 81 5.24 -13.30 -6.32
N THR A 82 5.72 -14.21 -5.47
CA THR A 82 4.91 -15.27 -4.86
C THR A 82 3.97 -14.79 -3.75
N GLU A 83 4.10 -13.53 -3.31
CA GLU A 83 3.24 -12.95 -2.27
C GLU A 83 1.93 -12.46 -2.87
N ASP A 84 0.88 -13.28 -2.76
CA ASP A 84 -0.46 -12.96 -3.25
C ASP A 84 -1.36 -12.27 -2.23
N VAL A 85 -0.89 -12.09 -1.00
CA VAL A 85 -1.63 -11.41 0.08
C VAL A 85 -0.71 -10.41 0.76
N ALA A 86 -1.15 -9.17 0.90
CA ALA A 86 -0.38 -8.12 1.56
C ALA A 86 -1.28 -7.04 2.19
N VAL A 87 -0.77 -6.32 3.20
CA VAL A 87 -1.41 -5.10 3.68
C VAL A 87 -0.96 -3.90 2.85
N ARG A 88 -1.90 -3.14 2.29
CA ARG A 88 -1.63 -1.92 1.51
C ARG A 88 -1.76 -0.65 2.34
N CYS A 89 -1.35 -0.71 3.59
CA CYS A 89 -1.36 0.42 4.50
C CYS A 89 -0.17 0.37 5.44
N ARG A 90 0.46 1.52 5.68
CA ARG A 90 1.57 1.68 6.62
C ARG A 90 1.24 2.65 7.76
N ASN A 91 0.01 3.13 7.82
CA ASN A 91 -0.40 4.10 8.82
C ASN A 91 -0.53 3.42 10.19
N THR A 92 0.21 3.92 11.17
CA THR A 92 0.22 3.47 12.56
C THR A 92 -0.53 4.42 13.50
N GLU A 93 -1.21 5.43 12.94
CA GLU A 93 -2.01 6.38 13.74
C GLU A 93 -3.29 5.71 14.27
N PRO A 94 -3.89 6.23 15.33
CA PRO A 94 -5.15 5.71 15.88
C PRO A 94 -6.25 5.59 14.83
N ALA A 95 -7.10 4.57 14.93
CA ALA A 95 -8.14 4.24 13.96
C ALA A 95 -9.04 5.44 13.57
N LYS A 96 -9.38 6.30 14.53
CA LYS A 96 -10.16 7.52 14.30
C LYS A 96 -9.48 8.48 13.31
N LYS A 97 -8.17 8.68 13.46
CA LYS A 97 -7.36 9.50 12.53
C LYS A 97 -7.28 8.85 11.15
N VAL A 98 -7.06 7.53 11.10
CA VAL A 98 -7.03 6.81 9.83
C VAL A 98 -8.34 6.99 9.07
N LEU A 99 -9.48 6.76 9.71
CA LEU A 99 -10.81 6.88 9.10
C LEU A 99 -11.12 8.30 8.62
N SER A 100 -10.65 9.33 9.34
CA SER A 100 -10.84 10.72 8.91
C SER A 100 -10.05 11.07 7.65
N ALA A 101 -8.88 10.44 7.45
CA ALA A 101 -7.96 10.71 6.35
C ALA A 101 -8.11 9.77 5.15
N CYS A 102 -8.53 8.51 5.36
CA CYS A 102 -8.51 7.48 4.32
C CYS A 102 -9.64 6.46 4.51
N SER A 103 -10.43 6.20 3.47
CA SER A 103 -11.52 5.21 3.51
C SER A 103 -11.02 3.75 3.46
N THR A 104 -9.81 3.53 2.93
CA THR A 104 -9.20 2.19 2.76
C THR A 104 -8.01 1.95 3.68
N GLY A 105 -7.80 2.82 4.69
CA GLY A 105 -6.72 2.68 5.65
C GLY A 105 -6.93 1.53 6.63
N CYS A 106 -5.84 0.92 7.10
CA CYS A 106 -5.91 -0.08 8.17
C CYS A 106 -6.28 0.60 9.50
N ILE A 107 -7.37 0.16 10.11
CA ILE A 107 -7.87 0.68 11.41
C ILE A 107 -7.41 -0.17 12.60
N HIS A 108 -6.46 -1.03 12.40
CA HIS A 108 -5.82 -1.87 13.43
C HIS A 108 -6.80 -2.78 14.20
N CYS A 109 -7.93 -3.16 13.58
CA CYS A 109 -9.01 -3.90 14.23
C CYS A 109 -8.69 -5.39 14.49
N GLY A 110 -7.63 -5.93 13.91
CA GLY A 110 -7.20 -7.32 14.07
C GLY A 110 -8.15 -8.37 13.47
N LYS A 111 -9.17 -8.00 12.68
CA LYS A 111 -10.06 -8.97 12.05
C LYS A 111 -9.31 -9.95 11.15
N CYS A 112 -8.37 -9.47 10.33
CA CYS A 112 -7.54 -10.30 9.46
C CYS A 112 -6.74 -11.35 10.24
N PHE A 113 -6.19 -10.98 11.40
CA PHE A 113 -5.49 -11.89 12.31
C PHE A 113 -6.43 -12.98 12.82
N ARG A 114 -7.60 -12.60 13.35
CA ARG A 114 -8.59 -13.56 13.91
C ARG A 114 -9.23 -14.46 12.84
N SER A 115 -9.31 -13.99 11.60
CA SER A 115 -9.94 -14.73 10.50
C SER A 115 -8.96 -15.64 9.75
N CYS A 116 -7.69 -15.66 10.12
CA CYS A 116 -6.70 -16.49 9.45
C CYS A 116 -6.74 -17.92 10.00
N PRO A 117 -7.23 -18.93 9.24
CA PRO A 117 -7.33 -20.30 9.73
C PRO A 117 -5.97 -20.98 9.91
N HIS A 118 -4.93 -20.42 9.26
CA HIS A 118 -3.57 -21.00 9.25
C HIS A 118 -2.61 -20.31 10.24
N GLY A 119 -3.09 -19.34 11.03
CA GLY A 119 -2.24 -18.60 11.97
C GLY A 119 -1.08 -17.85 11.31
N ALA A 120 -1.20 -17.54 10.02
CA ALA A 120 -0.15 -16.90 9.21
C ALA A 120 -0.04 -15.38 9.43
N ILE A 121 -0.86 -14.77 10.27
CA ILE A 121 -0.88 -13.33 10.48
C ILE A 121 -0.54 -13.01 11.93
N THR A 122 0.37 -12.07 12.13
CA THR A 122 0.67 -11.45 13.43
C THR A 122 0.39 -9.95 13.36
N MET A 123 0.23 -9.31 14.51
CA MET A 123 0.02 -7.85 14.58
C MET A 123 1.27 -7.20 15.15
N THR A 124 1.96 -6.38 14.35
CA THR A 124 3.16 -5.65 14.75
C THR A 124 2.91 -4.15 14.60
N ASN A 125 3.06 -3.40 15.69
CA ASN A 125 2.75 -1.96 15.73
C ASN A 125 1.34 -1.62 15.20
N GLY A 126 0.36 -2.50 15.48
CA GLY A 126 -1.02 -2.36 15.02
C GLY A 126 -1.26 -2.80 13.57
N LEU A 127 -0.24 -3.08 12.78
CA LEU A 127 -0.37 -3.52 11.38
C LEU A 127 -0.24 -5.05 11.27
N PRO A 128 -1.00 -5.70 10.38
CA PRO A 128 -0.83 -7.12 10.12
C PRO A 128 0.47 -7.39 9.36
N VAL A 129 1.23 -8.36 9.84
CA VAL A 129 2.40 -8.94 9.18
C VAL A 129 2.05 -10.36 8.81
N ILE A 130 2.30 -10.74 7.57
CA ILE A 130 1.94 -12.05 7.03
C ILE A 130 3.20 -12.90 6.95
N ASP A 131 3.17 -14.04 7.62
CA ASP A 131 4.16 -15.09 7.45
C ASP A 131 3.83 -15.88 6.19
N GLN A 132 4.56 -15.62 5.12
CA GLN A 132 4.32 -16.23 3.81
C GLN A 132 4.59 -17.75 3.82
N SER A 133 5.41 -18.26 4.74
CA SER A 133 5.67 -19.69 4.86
C SER A 133 4.45 -20.46 5.38
N LYS A 134 3.59 -19.80 6.17
CA LYS A 134 2.34 -20.36 6.71
C LYS A 134 1.11 -19.99 5.88
N CYS A 135 1.23 -18.99 5.02
CA CYS A 135 0.09 -18.49 4.24
C CYS A 135 -0.33 -19.49 3.16
N GLN A 136 -1.56 -19.97 3.21
CA GLN A 136 -2.13 -20.88 2.22
C GLN A 136 -2.90 -20.15 1.11
N HIS A 137 -2.78 -18.83 1.00
CA HIS A 137 -3.41 -17.99 -0.02
C HIS A 137 -4.96 -18.17 -0.08
N CYS A 138 -5.62 -18.46 1.04
CA CYS A 138 -7.07 -18.65 1.11
C CYS A 138 -7.89 -17.34 1.02
N MET A 139 -7.23 -16.17 1.16
CA MET A 139 -7.80 -14.82 1.06
C MET A 139 -8.82 -14.44 2.16
N ALA A 140 -9.08 -15.30 3.14
CA ALA A 140 -10.02 -15.03 4.23
C ALA A 140 -9.77 -13.71 4.98
N CYS A 141 -8.50 -13.32 5.12
CA CYS A 141 -8.11 -12.06 5.75
C CYS A 141 -8.50 -10.81 4.92
N ALA A 142 -8.50 -10.92 3.59
CA ALA A 142 -8.93 -9.84 2.70
C ALA A 142 -10.46 -9.71 2.70
N ASP A 143 -11.19 -10.82 2.68
CA ASP A 143 -12.64 -10.85 2.78
C ASP A 143 -13.13 -10.26 4.11
N ALA A 144 -12.46 -10.59 5.22
CA ALA A 144 -12.80 -10.10 6.56
C ALA A 144 -12.43 -8.62 6.80
N CYS A 145 -11.64 -7.99 5.93
CA CYS A 145 -11.14 -6.64 6.13
C CYS A 145 -12.22 -5.59 5.85
N PRO A 146 -12.71 -4.83 6.87
CA PRO A 146 -13.82 -3.89 6.70
C PRO A 146 -13.46 -2.68 5.84
N THR A 147 -12.18 -2.28 5.82
CA THR A 147 -11.69 -1.13 5.06
C THR A 147 -10.97 -1.53 3.77
N LYS A 148 -10.88 -2.83 3.49
CA LYS A 148 -10.16 -3.38 2.33
C LYS A 148 -8.70 -2.92 2.27
N ALA A 149 -8.07 -2.72 3.43
CA ALA A 149 -6.65 -2.44 3.55
C ALA A 149 -5.77 -3.66 3.23
N MET A 150 -6.32 -4.87 3.40
CA MET A 150 -5.71 -6.12 2.93
C MET A 150 -5.95 -6.25 1.43
N TRP A 151 -4.86 -6.45 0.70
CA TRP A 151 -4.91 -6.81 -0.71
C TRP A 151 -4.69 -8.31 -0.85
N ALA A 152 -5.39 -8.91 -1.79
CA ALA A 152 -5.20 -10.28 -2.19
C ALA A 152 -5.36 -10.41 -3.70
N ASN A 153 -4.57 -11.26 -4.32
CA ASN A 153 -4.72 -11.63 -5.70
C ASN A 153 -5.78 -12.74 -5.80
N PHE A 154 -7.05 -12.34 -5.95
CA PHE A 154 -8.18 -13.28 -5.96
C PHE A 154 -8.16 -14.23 -7.15
N ASP A 155 -7.49 -13.87 -8.25
CA ASP A 155 -7.33 -14.73 -9.43
C ASP A 155 -6.47 -15.98 -9.13
N LYS A 156 -5.63 -15.88 -8.09
CA LYS A 156 -4.77 -16.97 -7.62
C LYS A 156 -5.30 -17.65 -6.35
N ARG A 157 -6.54 -17.40 -5.95
CA ARG A 157 -7.14 -18.05 -4.78
C ARG A 157 -7.13 -19.56 -4.96
N LYS A 158 -6.41 -20.26 -4.07
CA LYS A 158 -6.49 -21.71 -3.99
C LYS A 158 -7.82 -22.05 -3.34
N VAL A 159 -8.64 -22.79 -4.05
CA VAL A 159 -9.81 -23.44 -3.45
C VAL A 159 -9.24 -24.55 -2.60
N SER A 160 -9.36 -24.43 -1.28
CA SER A 160 -9.07 -25.53 -0.37
C SER A 160 -10.06 -26.67 -0.70
N ALA A 161 -9.51 -27.73 -1.29
CA ALA A 161 -10.24 -28.97 -1.50
C ALA A 161 -10.51 -29.64 -0.16
#